data_b44c809ddf81c8fc8829dee3445f0e58
#
_entry.id   b44c809ddf81c8fc8829dee3445f0e58
#
_cell.length_a   1.000
_cell.length_b   1.000
_cell.length_c   1.000
_cell.angle_alpha   90.00
_cell.angle_beta   90.00
_cell.angle_gamma   90.00
#
_symmetry.space_group_name_H-M   'P 1'
#
loop_
_entity.id
_entity.type
_entity.pdbx_description
1 polymer ?
#
loop_
_entity_poly.entity_id
_entity_poly.type
_entity_poly.pdbx_seq_one_letter_code
_entity_poly.pdbx_strand_id
1 'polypeptide(L)' 'MAEYDKKVVEIIIANGCRFVRHGKGDHDIYYSPITNRNFTVDLKIKSRHTANAIMKQSGIDHHF' A
#
# COMPACT_ATOMS: atom_id res chain seq x y z
N MET A 1 17.39 3.56 -1.80
CA MET A 1 16.17 3.09 -1.13
C MET A 1 15.04 4.08 -1.37
N ALA A 2 13.83 3.56 -1.55
CA ALA A 2 12.67 4.41 -1.66
C ALA A 2 12.28 4.95 -0.28
N GLU A 3 11.79 6.19 -0.23
CA GLU A 3 11.54 6.88 1.03
C GLU A 3 10.28 6.39 1.74
N TYR A 4 9.31 5.88 0.98
CA TYR A 4 7.97 5.66 1.51
C TYR A 4 7.56 4.20 1.62
N ASP A 5 8.30 3.29 1.02
CA ASP A 5 7.87 1.89 0.93
C ASP A 5 7.69 1.25 2.31
N LYS A 6 8.65 1.41 3.21
CA LYS A 6 8.56 0.85 4.55
C LYS A 6 7.40 1.46 5.35
N LYS A 7 7.26 2.79 5.29
CA LYS A 7 6.21 3.50 6.02
C LYS A 7 4.82 3.14 5.53
N VAL A 8 4.65 3.03 4.23
CA VAL A 8 3.38 2.63 3.64
C VAL A 8 2.99 1.24 4.12
N VAL A 9 3.91 0.29 4.07
CA VAL A 9 3.63 -1.09 4.52
C VAL A 9 3.27 -1.10 6.01
N GLU A 10 4.00 -0.36 6.84
CA GLU A 10 3.68 -0.28 8.26
C GLU A 10 2.26 0.23 8.50
N ILE A 11 1.86 1.27 7.78
CA ILE A 11 0.54 1.89 7.96
C ILE A 11 -0.57 0.95 7.47
N ILE A 12 -0.42 0.33 6.31
CA ILE A 12 -1.46 -0.56 5.79
C ILE A 12 -1.62 -1.79 6.67
N ILE A 13 -0.54 -2.36 7.18
CA ILE A 13 -0.61 -3.49 8.10
C ILE A 13 -1.27 -3.07 9.41
N ALA A 14 -0.94 -1.90 9.94
CA ALA A 14 -1.55 -1.39 11.17
C ALA A 14 -3.06 -1.17 11.02
N ASN A 15 -3.55 -0.97 9.79
CA ASN A 15 -4.96 -0.80 9.51
C ASN A 15 -5.67 -2.09 9.10
N GLY A 16 -5.01 -3.23 9.27
CA GLY A 16 -5.63 -4.53 9.04
C GLY A 16 -5.47 -5.07 7.63
N CYS A 17 -4.78 -4.36 6.75
CA CYS A 17 -4.48 -4.88 5.41
C CYS A 17 -3.49 -6.03 5.52
N ARG A 18 -3.54 -6.94 4.56
CA ARG A 18 -2.65 -8.10 4.59
C ARG A 18 -2.13 -8.42 3.20
N PHE A 19 -0.94 -8.98 3.18
CA PHE A 19 -0.30 -9.45 1.96
C PHE A 19 -1.06 -10.65 1.40
N VAL A 20 -1.34 -10.60 0.09
CA VAL A 20 -2.02 -11.70 -0.61
C VAL A 20 -1.04 -12.49 -1.44
N ARG A 21 -0.33 -11.82 -2.34
CA ARG A 21 0.62 -12.47 -3.24
C ARG A 21 1.47 -11.43 -3.96
N HIS A 22 2.53 -11.89 -4.58
CA HIS A 22 3.29 -11.03 -5.49
C HIS A 22 2.48 -10.80 -6.76
N GLY A 23 2.43 -9.56 -7.19
CA GLY A 23 1.82 -9.19 -8.44
C GLY A 23 2.84 -9.23 -9.58
N LYS A 24 2.47 -8.62 -10.70
CA LYS A 24 3.34 -8.51 -11.86
C LYS A 24 4.41 -7.44 -11.63
N GLY A 25 5.66 -7.74 -12.02
CA GLY A 25 6.75 -6.78 -11.92
C GLY A 25 7.06 -6.39 -10.48
N ASP A 26 7.19 -5.10 -10.22
CA ASP A 26 7.55 -4.56 -8.90
C ASP A 26 6.34 -4.22 -8.05
N HIS A 27 5.29 -5.04 -8.12
CA HIS A 27 4.06 -4.82 -7.36
C HIS A 27 3.71 -6.01 -6.51
N ASP A 28 3.23 -5.74 -5.30
CA ASP A 28 2.62 -6.74 -4.43
C ASP A 28 1.12 -6.48 -4.34
N ILE A 29 0.35 -7.54 -4.14
CA ILE A 29 -1.09 -7.45 -3.96
C ILE A 29 -1.41 -7.59 -2.48
N TYR A 30 -2.12 -6.61 -1.94
CA TYR A 30 -2.61 -6.62 -0.57
C TYR A 30 -4.13 -6.57 -0.56
N TYR A 31 -4.72 -7.06 0.51
CA TYR A 31 -6.17 -6.99 0.73
C TYR A 31 -6.46 -5.95 1.80
N SER A 32 -7.46 -5.10 1.55
CA SER A 32 -7.93 -4.12 2.53
C SER A 32 -9.29 -4.54 3.09
N PRO A 33 -9.40 -4.72 4.41
CA PRO A 33 -10.71 -4.98 5.02
C PRO A 33 -11.61 -3.74 5.04
N ILE A 34 -11.05 -2.56 4.85
CA ILE A 34 -11.81 -1.31 4.82
C ILE A 34 -12.64 -1.22 3.56
N THR A 35 -12.05 -1.54 2.40
CA THR A 35 -12.73 -1.49 1.11
C THR A 35 -13.25 -2.85 0.67
N ASN A 36 -12.83 -3.93 1.34
CA ASN A 36 -13.10 -5.31 0.96
C ASN A 36 -12.57 -5.62 -0.44
N ARG A 37 -11.43 -5.05 -0.81
CA ARG A 37 -10.83 -5.21 -2.12
C ARG A 37 -9.32 -5.41 -2.02
N ASN A 38 -8.78 -6.07 -3.02
CA ASN A 38 -7.34 -6.12 -3.21
C ASN A 38 -6.87 -4.79 -3.83
N PHE A 39 -5.65 -4.42 -3.50
CA PHE A 39 -5.02 -3.25 -4.10
C PHE A 39 -3.53 -3.52 -4.30
N THR A 40 -2.91 -2.73 -5.17
CA THR A 40 -1.52 -2.91 -5.54
C THR A 40 -0.63 -2.01 -4.70
N VAL A 41 0.49 -2.55 -4.23
CA VAL A 41 1.50 -1.79 -3.51
C VAL A 41 2.81 -1.90 -4.27
N ASP A 42 3.36 -0.77 -4.70
CA ASP A 42 4.65 -0.74 -5.38
C ASP A 42 5.75 -1.14 -4.40
N LEU A 43 6.71 -1.94 -4.86
CA LEU A 43 7.85 -2.33 -4.04
C LEU A 43 8.80 -1.16 -3.78
N LYS A 44 8.81 -0.18 -4.67
CA LYS A 44 9.63 1.03 -4.54
C LYS A 44 8.75 2.25 -4.64
N ILE A 45 8.47 2.86 -3.51
CA ILE A 45 7.60 4.03 -3.43
C ILE A 45 8.48 5.25 -3.21
N LYS A 46 8.77 5.98 -4.28
CA LYS A 46 9.72 7.10 -4.26
C LYS A 46 9.06 8.46 -4.07
N SER A 47 7.76 8.55 -4.26
CA SER A 47 7.06 9.81 -4.15
C SER A 47 5.87 9.71 -3.21
N ARG A 48 5.56 10.82 -2.54
CA ARG A 48 4.38 10.86 -1.69
C ARG A 48 3.08 10.74 -2.48
N HIS A 49 3.08 11.13 -3.77
CA HIS A 49 1.91 10.95 -4.63
C HIS A 49 1.54 9.48 -4.74
N THR A 50 2.53 8.63 -5.00
CA THR A 50 2.31 7.18 -5.05
C THR A 50 1.87 6.65 -3.69
N ALA A 51 2.51 7.09 -2.62
CA ALA A 51 2.16 6.68 -1.27
C ALA A 51 0.72 7.08 -0.92
N ASN A 52 0.33 8.31 -1.23
CA ASN A 52 -1.03 8.78 -0.99
C ASN A 52 -2.06 8.05 -1.83
N ALA A 53 -1.72 7.69 -3.07
CA ALA A 53 -2.60 6.90 -3.94
C ALA A 53 -2.86 5.52 -3.33
N ILE A 54 -1.85 4.90 -2.76
CA ILE A 54 -1.99 3.60 -2.08
C ILE A 54 -2.91 3.74 -0.86
N MET A 55 -2.73 4.80 -0.08
CA MET A 55 -3.62 5.06 1.06
C MET A 55 -5.07 5.19 0.60
N LYS A 56 -5.31 5.94 -0.46
CA LYS A 56 -6.65 6.12 -1.01
C LYS A 56 -7.26 4.81 -1.48
N GLN A 57 -6.49 4.00 -2.20
CA GLN A 57 -6.96 2.71 -2.70
C GLN A 57 -7.31 1.74 -1.57
N SER A 58 -6.55 1.78 -0.49
CA SER A 58 -6.79 0.91 0.66
C SER A 58 -7.90 1.43 1.58
N GLY A 59 -8.38 2.64 1.36
CA GLY A 59 -9.40 3.25 2.19
C GLY A 59 -8.88 3.82 3.50
N ILE A 60 -7.57 3.96 3.63
CA ILE A 60 -6.94 4.50 4.83
C ILE A 60 -6.89 6.03 4.74
N ASP A 61 -7.38 6.69 5.76
CA ASP A 61 -7.36 8.15 5.85
C ASP A 61 -6.02 8.62 6.40
N HIS A 62 -5.02 8.63 5.54
CA HIS A 62 -3.66 9.06 5.87
C HIS A 62 -3.04 9.77 4.69
N HIS A 63 -2.37 10.86 4.96
CA HIS A 63 -1.63 11.64 3.95
C HIS A 63 -0.18 11.80 4.38
N PHE A 64 0.68 11.59 3.42
CA PHE A 64 2.11 11.87 3.61
C PHE A 64 2.45 13.30 3.27
#